data_eafa180634e4dcee3be7125e64d3be0b
#
_entry.id   eafa180634e4dcee3be7125e64d3be0b
#
_cell.length_a   1.000
_cell.length_b   1.000
_cell.length_c   1.000
_cell.angle_alpha   90.00
_cell.angle_beta   90.00
_cell.angle_gamma   90.00
#
_symmetry.space_group_name_H-M   'P 1'
#
loop_
_entity.id
_entity.type
_entity.pdbx_description
1 polymer ?
#
loop_
_entity_poly.entity_id
_entity_poly.type
_entity_poly.pdbx_seq_one_letter_code
_entity_poly.pdbx_strand_id
1 'polypeptide(L)'
;MKYRKKPIVVEVIRWTGDNGKEIEAFCGADVMFGTIYEPDPVSAACIHTLEGKMYARPGDYIIKGVNGELYPCKPDVFAKTYEAVEE
;
A
#
# COMPACT_ATOMS: atom_id res chain seq x y z
N MET A 1 -22.84 16.20 -14.27
CA MET A 1 -23.30 15.79 -12.94
C MET A 1 -22.14 15.82 -11.96
N LYS A 2 -22.46 16.05 -10.69
CA LYS A 2 -21.45 16.03 -9.63
C LYS A 2 -21.75 14.87 -8.68
N TYR A 3 -20.70 14.17 -8.29
CA TYR A 3 -20.82 13.07 -7.31
C TYR A 3 -19.80 13.29 -6.19
N ARG A 4 -20.18 12.88 -5.00
CA ARG A 4 -19.29 12.85 -3.85
C ARG A 4 -18.96 11.40 -3.53
N LYS A 5 -17.68 11.11 -3.32
CA LYS A 5 -17.26 9.78 -2.89
C LYS A 5 -17.79 9.52 -1.49
N LYS A 6 -18.41 8.35 -1.28
CA LYS A 6 -18.89 7.97 0.05
C LYS A 6 -17.69 7.77 0.99
N PRO A 7 -17.82 8.19 2.25
CA PRO A 7 -16.75 7.94 3.21
C PRO A 7 -16.66 6.44 3.52
N ILE A 8 -15.51 5.87 3.23
CA ILE A 8 -15.23 4.44 3.44
C ILE A 8 -13.95 4.34 4.27
N VAL A 9 -14.00 3.57 5.36
CA VAL A 9 -12.83 3.30 6.18
C VAL A 9 -12.02 2.18 5.52
N VAL A 10 -10.72 2.41 5.36
CA VAL A 10 -9.78 1.43 4.80
C VAL A 10 -8.66 1.16 5.78
N GLU A 11 -8.03 0.01 5.65
CA GLU A 11 -6.84 -0.32 6.42
C GLU A 11 -5.61 0.16 5.67
N VAL A 12 -4.63 0.66 6.41
CA VAL A 12 -3.41 1.23 5.84
C VAL A 12 -2.21 0.80 6.65
N ILE A 13 -1.12 0.49 5.96
CA ILE A 13 0.18 0.25 6.60
C ILE A 13 1.23 1.08 5.86
N ARG A 14 2.24 1.55 6.59
CA ARG A 14 3.35 2.27 5.96
C ARG A 14 4.52 1.32 5.74
N TRP A 15 5.07 1.32 4.53
CA TRP A 15 6.31 0.61 4.22
C TRP A 15 7.49 1.48 4.65
N THR A 16 8.26 1.03 5.63
CA THR A 16 9.39 1.80 6.16
C THR A 16 10.74 1.32 5.63
N GLY A 17 10.75 0.21 4.94
CA GLY A 17 11.98 -0.40 4.44
C GLY A 17 12.51 -1.51 5.34
N ASP A 18 12.06 -1.58 6.60
CA ASP A 18 12.52 -2.59 7.55
C ASP A 18 11.38 -3.37 8.22
N ASN A 19 10.14 -3.11 7.85
CA ASN A 19 8.98 -3.79 8.42
C ASN A 19 8.36 -4.82 7.46
N GLY A 20 9.21 -5.58 6.78
CA GLY A 20 8.76 -6.56 5.79
C GLY A 20 7.79 -7.60 6.33
N LYS A 21 7.98 -8.07 7.56
CA LYS A 21 7.08 -9.06 8.17
C LYS A 21 5.69 -8.48 8.41
N GLU A 22 5.60 -7.22 8.81
CA GLU A 22 4.32 -6.54 8.98
C GLU A 22 3.61 -6.38 7.64
N ILE A 23 4.37 -6.04 6.61
CA ILE A 23 3.83 -5.91 5.25
C ILE A 23 3.31 -7.25 4.74
N GLU A 24 4.05 -8.33 4.96
CA GLU A 24 3.61 -9.68 4.59
C GLU A 24 2.33 -10.08 5.32
N ALA A 25 2.24 -9.78 6.60
CA ALA A 25 1.03 -10.06 7.37
C ALA A 25 -0.17 -9.27 6.85
N PHE A 26 0.08 -8.04 6.42
CA PHE A 26 -0.97 -7.16 5.88
C PHE A 26 -1.43 -7.58 4.48
N CYS A 27 -0.48 -7.89 3.60
CA CYS A 27 -0.76 -8.17 2.18
C CYS A 27 -0.95 -9.65 1.87
N GLY A 28 -0.47 -10.54 2.72
CA GLY A 28 -0.50 -11.98 2.45
C GLY A 28 0.35 -12.33 1.24
N ALA A 29 -0.17 -13.16 0.36
CA ALA A 29 0.55 -13.64 -0.82
C ALA A 29 0.69 -12.57 -1.92
N ASP A 30 0.07 -11.39 -1.75
CA ASP A 30 0.07 -10.36 -2.78
C ASP A 30 1.23 -9.37 -2.67
N VAL A 31 2.26 -9.72 -1.91
CA VAL A 31 3.47 -8.91 -1.83
C VAL A 31 4.71 -9.76 -2.04
N MET A 32 5.67 -9.20 -2.77
CA MET A 32 7.01 -9.75 -2.93
C MET A 32 8.02 -8.63 -2.72
N PHE A 33 9.17 -8.96 -2.14
CA PHE A 33 10.21 -7.98 -1.89
C PHE A 33 11.34 -8.10 -2.90
N GLY A 34 11.88 -6.95 -3.31
CA GLY A 34 12.90 -6.88 -4.34
C GLY A 34 12.36 -7.09 -5.74
N THR A 35 13.26 -7.03 -6.71
CA THR A 35 12.94 -7.29 -8.12
C THR A 35 14.08 -8.09 -8.72
N ILE A 36 13.91 -8.56 -9.96
CA ILE A 36 15.01 -9.22 -10.67
C ILE A 36 16.17 -8.28 -10.96
N TYR A 37 15.91 -6.99 -11.05
CA TYR A 37 16.93 -5.98 -11.33
C TYR A 37 17.45 -5.32 -10.05
N GLU A 38 16.62 -5.25 -9.01
CA GLU A 38 16.95 -4.71 -7.72
C GLU A 38 16.51 -5.71 -6.64
N PRO A 39 17.30 -6.75 -6.39
CA PRO A 39 16.89 -7.81 -5.46
C PRO A 39 16.94 -7.42 -3.98
N ASP A 40 17.35 -6.20 -3.66
CA ASP A 40 17.37 -5.71 -2.29
C ASP A 40 15.94 -5.55 -1.77
N PRO A 41 15.52 -6.34 -0.77
CA PRO A 41 14.16 -6.28 -0.27
C PRO A 41 13.80 -4.98 0.44
N VAL A 42 14.80 -4.17 0.80
CA VAL A 42 14.59 -2.88 1.46
C VAL A 42 14.15 -1.80 0.47
N SER A 43 14.57 -1.92 -0.80
CA SER A 43 14.34 -0.85 -1.78
C SER A 43 12.94 -0.84 -2.37
N ALA A 44 12.27 -1.98 -2.45
CA ALA A 44 10.94 -2.04 -3.08
C ALA A 44 10.12 -3.21 -2.56
N ALA A 45 8.83 -2.96 -2.37
CA ALA A 45 7.84 -3.99 -2.15
C ALA A 45 6.95 -4.04 -3.39
N CYS A 46 6.90 -5.19 -4.05
CA CYS A 46 6.06 -5.40 -5.22
C CYS A 46 4.68 -5.85 -4.77
N ILE A 47 3.68 -5.03 -5.05
CA ILE A 47 2.29 -5.28 -4.63
C ILE A 47 1.50 -5.74 -5.86
N HIS A 48 0.77 -6.84 -5.72
CA HIS A 48 -0.15 -7.29 -6.76
C HIS A 48 -1.48 -6.55 -6.57
N THR A 49 -1.78 -5.67 -7.52
CA THR A 49 -3.00 -4.86 -7.49
C THR A 49 -3.97 -5.31 -8.57
N LEU A 50 -5.18 -4.75 -8.57
CA LEU A 50 -6.16 -5.02 -9.62
C LEU A 50 -5.68 -4.55 -11.00
N GLU A 51 -4.76 -3.60 -11.03
CA GLU A 51 -4.20 -3.08 -12.28
C GLU A 51 -2.85 -3.74 -12.66
N GLY A 52 -2.45 -4.76 -11.93
CA GLY A 52 -1.18 -5.44 -12.13
C GLY A 52 -0.20 -5.16 -11.01
N LYS A 53 1.08 -5.39 -11.27
CA LYS A 53 2.13 -5.19 -10.28
C LYS A 53 2.46 -3.72 -10.12
N MET A 54 2.48 -3.25 -8.88
CA MET A 54 2.92 -1.89 -8.55
C MET A 54 3.94 -1.97 -7.42
N TYR A 55 4.80 -0.97 -7.33
CA TYR A 55 5.90 -0.98 -6.37
C TYR A 55 5.72 0.09 -5.32
N ALA A 56 5.89 -0.29 -4.06
CA ALA A 56 5.96 0.65 -2.93
C ALA A 56 7.42 0.78 -2.52
N ARG A 57 7.87 2.00 -2.28
CA ARG A 57 9.21 2.29 -1.78
C ARG A 57 9.13 2.72 -0.33
N PRO A 58 10.24 2.64 0.43
CA PRO A 58 10.21 3.09 1.82
C PRO A 58 9.63 4.51 1.95
N GLY A 59 8.66 4.66 2.85
CA GLY A 59 7.89 5.89 3.02
C GLY A 59 6.51 5.85 2.40
N ASP A 60 6.28 4.99 1.42
CA ASP A 60 4.97 4.85 0.80
C ASP A 60 4.00 4.11 1.72
N TYR A 61 2.72 4.36 1.53
CA TYR A 61 1.66 3.63 2.21
C TYR A 61 1.11 2.53 1.32
N ILE A 62 0.63 1.46 1.93
CA ILE A 62 -0.09 0.39 1.25
C ILE A 62 -1.50 0.38 1.82
N ILE A 63 -2.48 0.45 0.95
CA ILE A 63 -3.88 0.57 1.32
C ILE A 63 -4.61 -0.71 0.96
N LYS A 64 -5.41 -1.21 1.89
CA LYS A 64 -6.29 -2.34 1.65
C LYS A 64 -7.71 -1.83 1.58
N GLY A 65 -8.32 -1.93 0.42
CA GLY A 65 -9.69 -1.47 0.19
C GLY A 65 -10.73 -2.41 0.76
N VAL A 66 -11.99 -2.05 0.56
CA VAL A 66 -13.13 -2.75 1.18
C VAL A 66 -13.29 -4.18 0.69
N ASN A 67 -12.79 -4.50 -0.48
CA ASN A 67 -12.84 -5.86 -1.04
C ASN A 67 -11.52 -6.60 -0.88
N GLY A 68 -10.62 -6.09 -0.04
CA GLY A 68 -9.31 -6.70 0.18
C GLY A 68 -8.28 -6.36 -0.89
N GLU A 69 -8.64 -5.54 -1.87
CA GLU A 69 -7.71 -5.11 -2.92
C GLU A 69 -6.61 -4.22 -2.33
N LEU A 70 -5.38 -4.38 -2.84
CA LEU A 70 -4.21 -3.67 -2.35
C LEU A 70 -3.74 -2.66 -3.39
N TYR A 71 -3.21 -1.53 -2.93
CA TYR A 71 -2.55 -0.58 -3.81
C TYR A 71 -1.61 0.32 -3.01
N PRO A 72 -0.45 0.71 -3.61
CA PRO A 72 0.47 1.64 -2.96
C PRO A 72 0.02 3.08 -3.16
N CYS A 73 0.42 3.94 -2.22
CA CYS A 73 0.07 5.35 -2.28
C CYS A 73 1.26 6.18 -1.79
N LYS A 74 1.62 7.20 -2.53
CA LYS A 74 2.69 8.10 -2.15
C LYS A 74 2.30 8.93 -0.93
N PRO A 75 3.28 9.29 -0.05
CA PRO A 75 2.97 10.00 1.19
C PRO A 75 2.25 11.33 1.00
N ASP A 76 2.62 12.10 -0.01
CA ASP A 76 2.00 13.39 -0.28
C ASP A 76 0.55 13.24 -0.77
N VAL A 77 0.30 12.27 -1.63
CA VAL A 77 -1.05 11.95 -2.10
C VAL A 77 -1.89 11.43 -0.94
N PHE A 78 -1.30 10.56 -0.11
CA PHE A 78 -1.99 9.99 1.04
C PHE A 78 -2.44 11.08 2.01
N ALA A 79 -1.58 12.02 2.32
CA ALA A 79 -1.89 13.11 3.23
C ALA A 79 -3.05 14.00 2.73
N LYS A 80 -3.19 14.14 1.41
CA LYS A 80 -4.27 14.94 0.82
C LYS A 80 -5.59 14.19 0.70
N THR A 81 -5.53 12.86 0.66
CA THR A 81 -6.68 12.01 0.32
C THR A 81 -7.32 11.35 1.53
N TYR A 82 -6.52 11.03 2.53
CA TYR A 82 -6.97 10.23 3.68
C TYR A 82 -6.73 10.98 4.99
N GLU A 83 -7.55 10.67 5.98
CA GLU A 83 -7.37 11.17 7.34
C GLU A 83 -7.52 10.01 8.32
N ALA A 84 -6.85 10.12 9.46
CA ALA A 84 -6.90 9.09 10.49
C ALA A 84 -8.30 9.03 11.12
N VAL A 85 -8.74 7.80 11.38
CA VAL A 85 -10.01 7.55 12.06
C VAL A 85 -9.68 7.02 13.45
N GLU A 86 -10.26 7.63 14.48
CA GLU A 86 -10.14 7.12 15.83
C GLU A 86 -11.04 5.91 16.03
N GLU A 87 -10.47 4.87 16.62
CA GLU A 87 -11.18 3.64 16.92
C GLU A 87 -11.62 3.59 18.38
#